data_ac50d5aa2f5cd4a10cd1f7d3c99d404c
#
_entry.id   ac50d5aa2f5cd4a10cd1f7d3c99d404c
#
_cell.length_a   1.000
_cell.length_b   1.000
_cell.length_c   1.000
_cell.angle_alpha   90.00
_cell.angle_beta   90.00
_cell.angle_gamma   90.00
#
_symmetry.space_group_name_H-M   'P 1'
#
loop_
_entity.id
_entity.type
_entity.pdbx_description
1 polymer ?
#
loop_
_entity_poly.entity_id
_entity_poly.type
_entity_poly.pdbx_seq_one_letter_code
_entity_poly.pdbx_strand_id
1 'polypeptide(L)'
;ETKRRNLQILKMHLKKTKFIGLMLFTVLFFSCDEKQFFSEYKELDGTWKKSDTLRFAFEQKDTLNPYHLFLNVRNNNDYPFNNMYLIVTMKEPGKKPTIAVDTLEYLMAKPDGTLLGEGFSDVKESKLWYLENFRFKRVGKYNVEVVQAVRETGKVDGVSELKGITELGLRI
;
A
#
# COMPACT_ATOMS: atom_id res chain seq x y z
N GLU A 1 60.49 -9.89 -20.75
CA GLU A 1 59.54 -8.88 -21.28
C GLU A 1 58.09 -9.40 -21.34
N THR A 2 57.88 -10.60 -21.84
CA THR A 2 56.56 -11.21 -22.02
C THR A 2 55.74 -11.33 -20.72
N LYS A 3 56.42 -11.69 -19.61
CA LYS A 3 55.77 -11.86 -18.30
C LYS A 3 55.22 -10.52 -17.72
N ARG A 4 55.92 -9.45 -17.94
CA ARG A 4 55.48 -8.06 -17.51
C ARG A 4 54.30 -7.58 -18.35
N ARG A 5 54.29 -7.87 -19.64
CA ARG A 5 53.21 -7.49 -20.56
C ARG A 5 51.91 -8.24 -20.23
N ASN A 6 51.99 -9.54 -19.96
CA ASN A 6 50.81 -10.33 -19.55
C ASN A 6 50.22 -9.88 -18.20
N LEU A 7 51.06 -9.46 -17.25
CA LEU A 7 50.61 -8.93 -15.96
C LEU A 7 49.90 -7.57 -16.10
N GLN A 8 50.32 -6.73 -17.02
CA GLN A 8 49.65 -5.45 -17.30
C GLN A 8 48.29 -5.64 -17.98
N ILE A 9 48.18 -6.59 -18.91
CA ILE A 9 46.93 -6.95 -19.59
C ILE A 9 45.93 -7.49 -18.56
N LEU A 10 46.36 -8.37 -17.65
CA LEU A 10 45.51 -8.94 -16.60
C LEU A 10 45.01 -7.87 -15.65
N LYS A 11 45.85 -6.91 -15.24
CA LYS A 11 45.45 -5.79 -14.38
C LYS A 11 44.45 -4.84 -15.08
N MET A 12 44.57 -4.66 -16.36
CA MET A 12 43.69 -3.84 -17.19
C MET A 12 42.30 -4.49 -17.36
N HIS A 13 42.26 -5.82 -17.57
CA HIS A 13 40.98 -6.55 -17.57
C HIS A 13 40.30 -6.57 -16.22
N LEU A 14 41.03 -6.72 -15.12
CA LEU A 14 40.50 -6.70 -13.78
C LEU A 14 39.90 -5.32 -13.39
N LYS A 15 40.51 -4.21 -13.87
CA LYS A 15 39.95 -2.87 -13.70
C LYS A 15 38.67 -2.67 -14.53
N LYS A 16 38.64 -3.15 -15.77
CA LYS A 16 37.44 -3.07 -16.64
C LYS A 16 36.26 -3.87 -16.08
N THR A 17 36.48 -5.09 -15.58
CA THR A 17 35.43 -5.92 -14.97
C THR A 17 34.89 -5.31 -13.67
N LYS A 18 35.74 -4.70 -12.83
CA LYS A 18 35.31 -3.96 -11.64
C LYS A 18 34.49 -2.74 -11.99
N PHE A 19 34.86 -2.02 -13.05
CA PHE A 19 34.14 -0.82 -13.51
C PHE A 19 32.77 -1.19 -14.12
N ILE A 20 32.69 -2.29 -14.89
CA ILE A 20 31.45 -2.84 -15.45
C ILE A 20 30.55 -3.33 -14.32
N GLY A 21 31.08 -4.02 -13.32
CA GLY A 21 30.33 -4.47 -12.14
C GLY A 21 29.77 -3.31 -11.32
N LEU A 22 30.53 -2.24 -11.14
CA LEU A 22 30.08 -1.02 -10.44
C LEU A 22 29.00 -0.30 -11.24
N MET A 23 29.15 -0.20 -12.57
CA MET A 23 28.17 0.42 -13.46
C MET A 23 26.85 -0.37 -13.52
N LEU A 24 26.92 -1.71 -13.50
CA LEU A 24 25.73 -2.58 -13.46
C LEU A 24 25.00 -2.45 -12.12
N PHE A 25 25.73 -2.27 -11.02
CA PHE A 25 25.16 -2.11 -9.68
C PHE A 25 24.41 -0.78 -9.52
N THR A 26 24.85 0.29 -10.18
CA THR A 26 24.18 1.60 -10.12
C THR A 26 22.87 1.67 -10.89
N VAL A 27 22.66 0.81 -11.90
CA VAL A 27 21.40 0.75 -12.68
C VAL A 27 20.23 0.17 -11.87
N LEU A 28 20.51 -0.60 -10.83
CA LEU A 28 19.47 -1.24 -10.00
C LEU A 28 18.72 -0.28 -9.06
N PHE A 29 19.17 0.98 -8.93
CA PHE A 29 18.56 1.95 -8.01
C PHE A 29 17.54 2.91 -8.65
N PHE A 30 17.27 2.80 -9.96
CA PHE A 30 16.32 3.67 -10.66
C PHE A 30 14.96 3.02 -10.89
N SER A 31 14.45 2.23 -9.93
CA SER A 31 13.06 1.80 -9.96
C SER A 31 12.21 2.79 -9.16
N CYS A 32 12.01 4.00 -9.71
CA CYS A 32 11.02 4.93 -9.19
C CYS A 32 9.72 4.70 -9.95
N ASP A 33 8.63 4.33 -9.25
CA ASP A 33 7.30 4.22 -9.85
C ASP A 33 6.75 5.64 -10.05
N GLU A 34 7.07 6.26 -11.20
CA GLU A 34 6.67 7.64 -11.55
C GLU A 34 5.14 7.83 -11.62
N LYS A 35 4.38 6.74 -11.57
CA LYS A 35 2.91 6.77 -11.66
C LYS A 35 2.22 6.89 -10.30
N GLN A 36 2.95 6.74 -9.21
CA GLN A 36 2.39 6.83 -7.87
C GLN A 36 2.36 8.28 -7.42
N PHE A 37 1.15 8.82 -7.21
CA PHE A 37 0.95 10.19 -6.73
C PHE A 37 1.06 10.30 -5.20
N PHE A 38 0.50 9.33 -4.46
CA PHE A 38 0.48 9.32 -3.00
C PHE A 38 0.57 7.89 -2.46
N SER A 39 1.29 7.71 -1.37
CA SER A 39 1.33 6.45 -0.62
C SER A 39 1.70 6.73 0.82
N GLU A 40 0.84 6.34 1.75
CA GLU A 40 1.06 6.45 3.19
C GLU A 40 0.49 5.22 3.87
N TYR A 41 1.20 4.67 4.87
CA TYR A 41 0.76 3.55 5.70
C TYR A 41 0.61 3.99 7.15
N LYS A 42 -0.35 3.38 7.85
CA LYS A 42 -0.58 3.52 9.29
C LYS A 42 -0.40 2.17 9.96
N GLU A 43 0.49 2.11 10.94
CA GLU A 43 0.76 0.91 11.74
C GLU A 43 -0.33 0.70 12.80
N LEU A 44 -0.61 -0.57 13.12
CA LEU A 44 -1.72 -1.02 13.96
C LEU A 44 -1.32 -2.07 15.01
N ASP A 45 -0.05 -2.31 15.23
CA ASP A 45 0.49 -3.28 16.24
C ASP A 45 -0.23 -4.64 16.25
N GLY A 46 -0.73 -5.10 15.08
CA GLY A 46 -1.44 -6.36 14.94
C GLY A 46 -2.90 -6.37 15.42
N THR A 47 -3.45 -5.23 15.86
CA THR A 47 -4.85 -5.12 16.27
C THR A 47 -5.45 -3.77 15.91
N TRP A 48 -6.59 -3.79 15.21
CA TRP A 48 -7.33 -2.58 14.86
C TRP A 48 -8.60 -2.46 15.70
N LYS A 49 -8.63 -1.50 16.62
CA LYS A 49 -9.80 -1.25 17.47
C LYS A 49 -10.91 -0.58 16.67
N LYS A 50 -12.16 -0.93 16.96
CA LYS A 50 -13.35 -0.33 16.34
C LYS A 50 -13.42 1.19 16.54
N SER A 51 -12.88 1.70 17.66
CA SER A 51 -12.79 3.13 17.95
C SER A 51 -11.76 3.88 17.11
N ASP A 52 -10.80 3.16 16.52
CA ASP A 52 -9.65 3.77 15.87
C ASP A 52 -9.97 4.13 14.43
N THR A 53 -9.88 5.42 14.14
CA THR A 53 -10.02 5.95 12.79
C THR A 53 -8.65 6.24 12.22
N LEU A 54 -8.31 5.58 11.13
CA LEU A 54 -7.07 5.83 10.38
C LEU A 54 -7.29 6.99 9.43
N ARG A 55 -6.40 7.99 9.49
CA ARG A 55 -6.54 9.25 8.75
C ARG A 55 -5.37 9.44 7.82
N PHE A 56 -5.71 9.76 6.56
CA PHE A 56 -4.76 10.09 5.50
C PHE A 56 -5.09 11.49 4.98
N ALA A 57 -4.07 12.26 4.62
CA ALA A 57 -4.26 13.58 4.06
C ALA A 57 -3.26 13.82 2.93
N PHE A 58 -3.75 14.29 1.79
CA PHE A 58 -2.91 14.60 0.63
C PHE A 58 -3.37 15.88 -0.06
N GLU A 59 -2.46 16.51 -0.77
CA GLU A 59 -2.74 17.72 -1.55
C GLU A 59 -2.95 17.35 -3.02
N GLN A 60 -4.17 17.51 -3.52
CA GLN A 60 -4.46 17.29 -4.93
C GLN A 60 -4.31 18.58 -5.73
N LYS A 61 -3.53 18.54 -6.81
CA LYS A 61 -3.26 19.69 -7.69
C LYS A 61 -3.86 19.52 -9.09
N ASP A 62 -4.27 18.31 -9.44
CA ASP A 62 -4.79 17.98 -10.76
C ASP A 62 -6.23 17.48 -10.68
N THR A 63 -7.11 18.12 -11.45
CA THR A 63 -8.53 17.77 -11.57
C THR A 63 -8.89 17.23 -12.96
N LEU A 64 -7.93 17.12 -13.88
CA LEU A 64 -8.15 16.73 -15.26
C LEU A 64 -7.97 15.24 -15.48
N ASN A 65 -6.94 14.66 -14.84
CA ASN A 65 -6.61 13.25 -15.02
C ASN A 65 -7.42 12.36 -14.07
N PRO A 66 -7.74 11.13 -14.51
CA PRO A 66 -8.32 10.11 -13.64
C PRO A 66 -7.23 9.45 -12.79
N TYR A 67 -7.61 9.06 -11.58
CA TYR A 67 -6.76 8.37 -10.61
C TYR A 67 -7.39 7.04 -10.19
N HIS A 68 -6.55 6.12 -9.74
CA HIS A 68 -6.95 4.88 -9.09
C HIS A 68 -6.56 4.95 -7.62
N LEU A 69 -7.53 4.75 -6.74
CA LEU A 69 -7.31 4.74 -5.31
C LEU A 69 -7.39 3.32 -4.77
N PHE A 70 -6.41 2.95 -3.94
CA PHE A 70 -6.31 1.63 -3.34
C PHE A 70 -6.17 1.73 -1.83
N LEU A 71 -6.76 0.77 -1.13
CA LEU A 71 -6.46 0.47 0.25
C LEU A 71 -5.53 -0.75 0.28
N ASN A 72 -4.34 -0.58 0.84
CA ASN A 72 -3.38 -1.68 0.99
C ASN A 72 -3.46 -2.18 2.42
N VAL A 73 -3.96 -3.38 2.61
CA VAL A 73 -4.09 -4.00 3.93
C VAL A 73 -2.98 -5.01 4.12
N ARG A 74 -2.21 -4.85 5.21
CA ARG A 74 -1.27 -5.87 5.67
C ARG A 74 -1.86 -6.61 6.85
N ASN A 75 -1.95 -7.93 6.72
CA ASN A 75 -2.46 -8.80 7.76
C ASN A 75 -1.57 -10.03 7.94
N ASN A 76 -1.56 -10.56 9.16
CA ASN A 76 -0.89 -11.81 9.50
C ASN A 76 -1.89 -12.96 9.70
N ASN A 77 -1.39 -14.14 10.11
CA ASN A 77 -2.19 -15.36 10.30
C ASN A 77 -3.17 -15.28 11.48
N ASP A 78 -3.11 -14.23 12.31
CA ASP A 78 -4.08 -14.02 13.41
C ASP A 78 -5.39 -13.41 12.92
N TYR A 79 -5.47 -13.01 11.63
CA TYR A 79 -6.71 -12.48 11.04
C TYR A 79 -7.77 -13.60 10.93
N PRO A 80 -8.92 -13.50 11.65
CA PRO A 80 -9.81 -14.65 11.84
C PRO A 80 -10.97 -14.70 10.84
N PHE A 81 -11.06 -13.77 9.86
CA PHE A 81 -12.22 -13.67 8.96
C PHE A 81 -11.84 -13.89 7.51
N ASN A 82 -12.79 -14.39 6.70
CA ASN A 82 -12.61 -14.55 5.26
C ASN A 82 -12.82 -13.25 4.47
N ASN A 83 -13.51 -12.29 5.06
CA ASN A 83 -13.79 -10.98 4.44
C ASN A 83 -13.46 -9.84 5.41
N MET A 84 -13.37 -8.64 4.88
CA MET A 84 -13.15 -7.41 5.62
C MET A 84 -14.17 -6.36 5.18
N TYR A 85 -14.82 -5.73 6.16
CA TYR A 85 -15.68 -4.57 5.93
C TYR A 85 -14.98 -3.31 6.40
N LEU A 86 -14.93 -2.31 5.53
CA LEU A 86 -14.37 -0.99 5.81
C LEU A 86 -15.40 0.10 5.51
N ILE A 87 -15.44 1.13 6.34
CA ILE A 87 -16.15 2.37 6.03
C ILE A 87 -15.09 3.42 5.73
N VAL A 88 -15.16 3.98 4.54
CA VAL A 88 -14.23 5.01 4.06
C VAL A 88 -14.99 6.31 3.91
N THR A 89 -14.49 7.37 4.55
CA THR A 89 -15.04 8.72 4.44
C THR A 89 -14.03 9.61 3.76
N MET A 90 -14.36 10.14 2.58
CA MET A 90 -13.52 11.11 1.87
C MET A 90 -14.14 12.50 1.97
N LYS A 91 -13.34 13.46 2.45
CA LYS A 91 -13.71 14.88 2.59
C LYS A 91 -12.94 15.70 1.55
N GLU A 92 -13.68 16.35 0.67
CA GLU A 92 -13.12 17.27 -0.34
C GLU A 92 -12.72 18.62 0.30
N PRO A 93 -11.78 19.35 -0.32
CA PRO A 93 -11.41 20.69 0.15
C PRO A 93 -12.56 21.71 -0.03
N GLY A 94 -12.57 22.74 0.81
CA GLY A 94 -13.48 23.89 0.68
C GLY A 94 -14.19 24.27 1.97
N LYS A 95 -14.88 25.42 1.94
CA LYS A 95 -15.66 25.95 3.09
C LYS A 95 -16.87 25.07 3.44
N LYS A 96 -17.44 24.39 2.44
CA LYS A 96 -18.50 23.38 2.58
C LYS A 96 -17.97 22.11 1.93
N PRO A 97 -17.23 21.26 2.64
CA PRO A 97 -16.67 20.04 2.07
C PRO A 97 -17.80 19.09 1.67
N THR A 98 -17.69 18.53 0.48
CA THR A 98 -18.46 17.36 0.12
C THR A 98 -17.88 16.16 0.86
N ILE A 99 -18.75 15.35 1.47
CA ILE A 99 -18.37 14.15 2.20
C ILE A 99 -18.96 12.97 1.46
N ALA A 100 -18.10 12.08 0.99
CA ALA A 100 -18.49 10.77 0.48
C ALA A 100 -18.22 9.73 1.56
N VAL A 101 -19.18 8.84 1.79
CA VAL A 101 -19.06 7.72 2.74
C VAL A 101 -19.39 6.44 2.00
N ASP A 102 -18.43 5.54 1.91
CA ASP A 102 -18.54 4.28 1.21
C ASP A 102 -18.35 3.13 2.20
N THR A 103 -19.18 2.09 2.08
CA THR A 103 -18.99 0.83 2.79
C THR A 103 -18.48 -0.20 1.80
N LEU A 104 -17.31 -0.74 2.09
CA LEU A 104 -16.58 -1.64 1.20
C LEU A 104 -16.47 -3.03 1.83
N GLU A 105 -16.63 -4.06 1.02
CA GLU A 105 -16.40 -5.45 1.40
C GLU A 105 -15.32 -6.04 0.52
N TYR A 106 -14.36 -6.71 1.15
CA TYR A 106 -13.26 -7.37 0.45
C TYR A 106 -13.08 -8.79 0.93
N LEU A 107 -12.79 -9.70 0.01
CA LEU A 107 -12.39 -11.05 0.32
C LEU A 107 -10.92 -11.04 0.79
N MET A 108 -10.64 -11.63 1.96
CA MET A 108 -9.31 -11.68 2.58
C MET A 108 -8.73 -13.09 2.62
N ALA A 109 -9.57 -14.11 2.52
CA ALA A 109 -9.14 -15.51 2.50
C ALA A 109 -9.98 -16.34 1.53
N LYS A 110 -9.41 -17.44 1.07
CA LYS A 110 -10.13 -18.49 0.31
C LYS A 110 -11.07 -19.26 1.23
N PRO A 111 -11.99 -20.07 0.67
CA PRO A 111 -12.89 -20.91 1.49
C PRO A 111 -12.17 -21.90 2.40
N ASP A 112 -10.95 -22.30 2.07
CA ASP A 112 -10.10 -23.18 2.86
C ASP A 112 -9.35 -22.46 4.00
N GLY A 113 -9.54 -21.14 4.15
CA GLY A 113 -8.89 -20.30 5.14
C GLY A 113 -7.51 -19.77 4.72
N THR A 114 -7.02 -20.11 3.53
CA THR A 114 -5.75 -19.57 3.04
C THR A 114 -5.89 -18.07 2.80
N LEU A 115 -5.08 -17.25 3.47
CA LEU A 115 -5.07 -15.80 3.30
C LEU A 115 -4.70 -15.41 1.87
N LEU A 116 -5.42 -14.45 1.33
CA LEU A 116 -5.12 -13.79 0.06
C LEU A 116 -4.04 -12.73 0.26
N GLY A 117 -3.55 -12.18 -0.85
CA GLY A 117 -2.49 -11.18 -0.85
C GLY A 117 -1.11 -11.77 -1.14
N GLU A 118 -0.14 -10.88 -1.24
CA GLU A 118 1.26 -11.20 -1.59
C GLU A 118 2.16 -11.02 -0.36
N GLY A 119 3.18 -11.86 -0.21
CA GLY A 119 4.15 -11.76 0.89
C GLY A 119 4.96 -13.03 1.06
N PHE A 120 6.18 -12.89 1.61
CA PHE A 120 7.15 -13.99 1.81
C PHE A 120 7.10 -14.62 3.20
N SER A 121 6.41 -13.99 4.14
CA SER A 121 6.33 -14.43 5.53
C SER A 121 4.87 -14.56 5.97
N ASP A 122 4.66 -14.55 7.27
CA ASP A 122 3.34 -14.59 7.89
C ASP A 122 2.48 -13.35 7.58
N VAL A 123 3.10 -12.26 7.11
CA VAL A 123 2.38 -11.05 6.71
C VAL A 123 2.07 -11.09 5.22
N LYS A 124 0.80 -10.88 4.88
CA LYS A 124 0.29 -10.73 3.52
C LYS A 124 -0.16 -9.30 3.28
N GLU A 125 0.14 -8.77 2.11
CA GLU A 125 -0.38 -7.48 1.65
C GLU A 125 -1.44 -7.71 0.58
N SER A 126 -2.63 -7.17 0.80
CA SER A 126 -3.74 -7.17 -0.15
C SER A 126 -3.93 -5.75 -0.69
N LYS A 127 -3.81 -5.60 -2.01
CA LYS A 127 -4.11 -4.35 -2.72
C LYS A 127 -5.59 -4.33 -3.11
N LEU A 128 -6.37 -3.57 -2.40
CA LEU A 128 -7.83 -3.53 -2.52
C LEU A 128 -8.27 -2.27 -3.28
N TRP A 129 -9.11 -2.43 -4.29
CA TRP A 129 -9.67 -1.30 -5.05
C TRP A 129 -10.62 -0.48 -4.17
N TYR A 130 -10.38 0.84 -4.07
CA TYR A 130 -11.32 1.78 -3.46
C TYR A 130 -12.10 2.54 -4.53
N LEU A 131 -11.42 3.28 -5.41
CA LEU A 131 -12.04 3.98 -6.52
C LEU A 131 -11.24 3.77 -7.80
N GLU A 132 -11.93 3.51 -8.90
CA GLU A 132 -11.35 3.36 -10.22
C GLU A 132 -11.72 4.55 -11.12
N ASN A 133 -10.75 5.04 -11.90
CA ASN A 133 -10.94 6.16 -12.82
C ASN A 133 -11.56 7.40 -12.17
N PHE A 134 -11.24 7.62 -10.89
CA PHE A 134 -11.80 8.71 -10.10
C PHE A 134 -11.16 10.05 -10.50
N ARG A 135 -12.00 11.06 -10.74
CA ARG A 135 -11.54 12.43 -11.02
C ARG A 135 -11.84 13.32 -9.82
N PHE A 136 -10.79 13.91 -9.29
CA PHE A 136 -10.93 14.89 -8.21
C PHE A 136 -11.58 16.16 -8.74
N LYS A 137 -12.61 16.65 -8.08
CA LYS A 137 -13.39 17.80 -8.54
C LYS A 137 -12.77 19.14 -8.17
N ARG A 138 -11.87 19.17 -7.19
CA ARG A 138 -11.26 20.38 -6.65
C ARG A 138 -9.79 20.16 -6.37
N VAL A 139 -8.99 21.22 -6.54
CA VAL A 139 -7.63 21.29 -6.01
C VAL A 139 -7.66 21.59 -4.51
N GLY A 140 -6.69 21.09 -3.76
CA GLY A 140 -6.54 21.34 -2.34
C GLY A 140 -6.42 20.07 -1.50
N LYS A 141 -6.50 20.23 -0.18
CA LYS A 141 -6.27 19.16 0.78
C LYS A 141 -7.50 18.27 0.92
N TYR A 142 -7.34 17.00 0.53
CA TYR A 142 -8.30 15.92 0.78
C TYR A 142 -7.95 15.19 2.08
N ASN A 143 -8.98 14.75 2.80
CA ASN A 143 -8.82 13.91 3.96
C ASN A 143 -9.62 12.62 3.76
N VAL A 144 -8.98 11.48 3.99
CA VAL A 144 -9.60 10.16 3.92
C VAL A 144 -9.53 9.53 5.30
N GLU A 145 -10.67 9.13 5.83
CA GLU A 145 -10.80 8.44 7.10
C GLU A 145 -11.29 7.02 6.85
N VAL A 146 -10.65 6.04 7.46
CA VAL A 146 -11.01 4.63 7.34
C VAL A 146 -11.22 4.03 8.71
N VAL A 147 -12.34 3.32 8.88
CA VAL A 147 -12.66 2.55 10.08
C VAL A 147 -13.02 1.11 9.68
N GLN A 148 -12.67 0.15 10.54
CA GLN A 148 -13.12 -1.22 10.36
C GLN A 148 -14.59 -1.36 10.77
N ALA A 149 -15.35 -2.17 10.04
CA ALA A 149 -16.77 -2.45 10.27
C ALA A 149 -17.09 -3.96 10.24
N VAL A 150 -16.11 -4.77 10.59
CA VAL A 150 -16.22 -6.24 10.61
C VAL A 150 -17.20 -6.67 11.68
N ARG A 151 -18.01 -7.69 11.38
CA ARG A 151 -18.98 -8.30 12.30
C ARG A 151 -18.84 -9.82 12.28
N GLU A 152 -19.01 -10.44 13.41
CA GLU A 152 -19.16 -11.89 13.48
C GLU A 152 -20.53 -12.32 12.95
N THR A 153 -20.58 -13.47 12.29
CA THR A 153 -21.83 -14.03 11.76
C THR A 153 -22.87 -14.17 12.87
N GLY A 154 -24.08 -13.64 12.62
CA GLY A 154 -25.19 -13.67 13.58
C GLY A 154 -25.14 -12.63 14.69
N LYS A 155 -24.11 -11.76 14.75
CA LYS A 155 -24.04 -10.66 15.69
C LYS A 155 -24.36 -9.32 15.04
N VAL A 156 -25.08 -8.48 15.77
CA VAL A 156 -25.40 -7.10 15.33
C VAL A 156 -24.21 -6.16 15.59
N ASP A 157 -23.53 -6.37 16.72
CA ASP A 157 -22.41 -5.57 17.12
C ASP A 157 -21.17 -5.88 16.28
N GLY A 158 -20.44 -4.82 15.90
CA GLY A 158 -19.16 -4.97 15.23
C GLY A 158 -18.08 -5.47 16.18
N VAL A 159 -17.06 -6.12 15.62
CA VAL A 159 -15.88 -6.59 16.35
C VAL A 159 -15.17 -5.40 17.00
N SER A 160 -14.99 -5.45 18.32
CA SER A 160 -14.35 -4.37 19.10
C SER A 160 -12.85 -4.25 18.79
N GLU A 161 -12.17 -5.39 18.58
CA GLU A 161 -10.75 -5.50 18.30
C GLU A 161 -10.53 -6.49 17.14
N LEU A 162 -10.19 -5.99 15.98
CA LEU A 162 -9.90 -6.78 14.79
C LEU A 162 -8.42 -7.20 14.82
N LYS A 163 -8.18 -8.46 15.16
CA LYS A 163 -6.82 -9.01 15.24
C LYS A 163 -6.23 -9.26 13.86
N GLY A 164 -4.91 -9.35 13.80
CA GLY A 164 -4.16 -9.74 12.63
C GLY A 164 -3.95 -8.63 11.61
N ILE A 165 -4.43 -7.41 11.81
CA ILE A 165 -4.15 -6.26 10.93
C ILE A 165 -2.94 -5.52 11.47
N THR A 166 -1.86 -5.49 10.69
CA THR A 166 -0.60 -4.86 11.06
C THR A 166 -0.48 -3.44 10.50
N GLU A 167 -1.01 -3.21 9.30
CA GLU A 167 -0.96 -1.90 8.65
C GLU A 167 -2.15 -1.70 7.71
N LEU A 168 -2.55 -0.43 7.55
CA LEU A 168 -3.40 0.01 6.45
C LEU A 168 -2.72 1.14 5.70
N GLY A 169 -2.65 1.03 4.37
CA GLY A 169 -2.15 2.05 3.47
C GLY A 169 -3.23 2.64 2.58
N LEU A 170 -3.10 3.92 2.24
CA LEU A 170 -3.81 4.56 1.13
C LEU A 170 -2.80 4.86 0.03
N ARG A 171 -3.08 4.38 -1.20
CA ARG A 171 -2.26 4.60 -2.39
C ARG A 171 -3.12 5.20 -3.51
N ILE A 172 -2.55 6.20 -4.20
CA ILE A 172 -3.16 6.89 -5.35
C ILE A 172 -2.18 6.93 -6.52
#